data_63cd9247eaef741f465ac1a6f03b9f0a
#
_entry.id   63cd9247eaef741f465ac1a6f03b9f0a
#
_cell.length_a   1.000
_cell.length_b   1.000
_cell.length_c   1.000
_cell.angle_alpha   90.00
_cell.angle_beta   90.00
_cell.angle_gamma   90.00
#
_symmetry.space_group_name_H-M   'P 1'
#
loop_
_entity.id
_entity.type
_entity.pdbx_description
1 polymer ?
#
loop_
_entity_poly.entity_id
_entity_poly.type
_entity_poly.pdbx_seq_one_letter_code
_entity_poly.pdbx_strand_id
1 'polypeptide(L)'
;MGADDFARRVVQWQASHGRNSLPWQNTRDPYRVWLSEIMLQQTQVSTVLDYFARFLARFPGVRALAAAGEDEVLALWSGLGYYSRARNLHRCAQQIVAQHGGEFPRTAELLQTLPGIGRSTAAAIASFCFGERVAILDGNVKRVLTRVLGFGDDLASAANERALWGRATELLPRERLDESMPRYTQGLMDLGATVCTARQPQCLICPASELCMARHEGAPERYPVKTKKLKRTAQSLWLLQARTPDGAVWLSRRPVPGVWAGLYCLPLFDERAALDAALPARHRAGLQALPAFTHVLTHKDLHLHPVAIELPAEARLGAEGAWVPAAQWPAMGLPAPIRKLLAAA
;
A
#
# COMPACT_ATOMS: atom_id res chain seq x y z
N MET A 1 -1.82 8.24 34.31
CA MET A 1 -1.21 8.95 33.17
C MET A 1 -2.14 10.10 32.78
N GLY A 2 -1.69 11.34 32.84
CA GLY A 2 -2.46 12.49 32.35
C GLY A 2 -2.46 12.48 30.83
N ALA A 3 -3.64 12.42 30.22
CA ALA A 3 -3.79 12.40 28.75
C ALA A 3 -3.14 13.65 28.12
N ASP A 4 -3.31 14.79 28.74
CA ASP A 4 -2.78 16.08 28.27
C ASP A 4 -1.22 16.12 28.32
N ASP A 5 -0.58 15.47 29.31
CA ASP A 5 0.88 15.38 29.37
C ASP A 5 1.46 14.50 28.25
N PHE A 6 0.83 13.37 27.95
CA PHE A 6 1.24 12.51 26.83
C PHE A 6 1.14 13.25 25.50
N ALA A 7 -0.03 13.86 25.20
CA ALA A 7 -0.24 14.59 23.96
C ALA A 7 0.78 15.73 23.79
N ARG A 8 1.02 16.52 24.84
CA ARG A 8 1.97 17.63 24.85
C ARG A 8 3.40 17.14 24.54
N ARG A 9 3.86 16.06 25.18
CA ARG A 9 5.18 15.49 24.95
C ARG A 9 5.35 15.00 23.50
N VAL A 10 4.34 14.33 22.92
CA VAL A 10 4.37 13.87 21.52
C VAL A 10 4.43 15.06 20.56
N VAL A 11 3.61 16.09 20.77
CA VAL A 11 3.59 17.31 19.93
C VAL A 11 4.93 18.05 19.97
N GLN A 12 5.50 18.23 21.15
CA GLN A 12 6.79 18.89 21.33
C GLN A 12 7.93 18.09 20.69
N TRP A 13 7.95 16.79 20.91
CA TRP A 13 8.95 15.90 20.31
C TRP A 13 8.87 15.91 18.78
N GLN A 14 7.68 15.86 18.21
CA GLN A 14 7.49 15.89 16.75
C GLN A 14 8.04 17.19 16.15
N ALA A 15 7.84 18.32 16.81
CA ALA A 15 8.31 19.60 16.32
C ALA A 15 9.84 19.67 16.14
N SER A 16 10.60 19.02 17.04
CA SER A 16 12.06 19.08 17.07
C SER A 16 12.78 17.83 16.57
N HIS A 17 12.17 16.65 16.65
CA HIS A 17 12.78 15.35 16.34
C HIS A 17 11.99 14.52 15.31
N GLY A 18 10.79 14.97 14.91
CA GLY A 18 9.98 14.30 13.89
C GLY A 18 10.59 14.42 12.49
N ARG A 19 10.11 13.58 11.59
CA ARG A 19 10.43 13.69 10.16
C ARG A 19 9.63 14.87 9.60
N ASN A 20 10.29 15.98 9.33
CA ASN A 20 9.62 17.22 8.90
C ASN A 20 9.98 17.63 7.46
N SER A 21 10.70 16.78 6.71
CA SER A 21 11.22 17.09 5.37
C SER A 21 10.59 16.26 4.22
N LEU A 22 9.58 15.43 4.52
CA LEU A 22 8.96 14.62 3.49
C LEU A 22 8.03 15.48 2.61
N PRO A 23 7.96 15.25 1.28
CA PRO A 23 7.27 16.13 0.33
C PRO A 23 5.75 16.23 0.53
N TRP A 24 5.15 15.31 1.27
CA TRP A 24 3.73 15.33 1.66
C TRP A 24 3.46 15.92 3.05
N GLN A 25 4.51 16.33 3.73
CA GLN A 25 4.42 17.08 4.99
C GLN A 25 4.43 18.59 4.69
N ASN A 26 4.16 19.41 5.67
CA ASN A 26 4.12 20.89 5.52
C ASN A 26 3.12 21.38 4.45
N THR A 27 2.10 20.59 4.18
CA THR A 27 0.97 20.94 3.31
C THR A 27 -0.34 20.57 3.98
N ARG A 28 -1.38 21.35 3.69
CA ARG A 28 -2.77 21.03 4.06
C ARG A 28 -3.61 20.67 2.84
N ASP A 29 -2.98 20.46 1.70
CA ASP A 29 -3.66 19.99 0.50
C ASP A 29 -4.12 18.54 0.68
N PRO A 30 -5.44 18.28 0.77
CA PRO A 30 -5.95 16.94 1.04
C PRO A 30 -5.65 15.94 -0.07
N TYR A 31 -5.48 16.39 -1.32
CA TYR A 31 -5.08 15.51 -2.42
C TYR A 31 -3.67 14.96 -2.19
N ARG A 32 -2.71 15.82 -1.85
CA ARG A 32 -1.32 15.42 -1.58
C ARG A 32 -1.19 14.51 -0.36
N VAL A 33 -1.88 14.87 0.71
CA VAL A 33 -1.92 14.08 1.94
C VAL A 33 -2.53 12.72 1.68
N TRP A 34 -3.72 12.67 1.07
CA TRP A 34 -4.39 11.42 0.73
C TRP A 34 -3.55 10.51 -0.16
N LEU A 35 -2.94 11.05 -1.22
CA LEU A 35 -2.08 10.30 -2.13
C LEU A 35 -0.93 9.62 -1.37
N SER A 36 -0.24 10.38 -0.50
CA SER A 36 0.85 9.83 0.31
C SER A 36 0.38 8.77 1.30
N GLU A 37 -0.75 8.99 1.98
CA GLU A 37 -1.32 8.03 2.93
C GLU A 37 -1.64 6.69 2.26
N ILE A 38 -2.22 6.72 1.05
CA ILE A 38 -2.49 5.49 0.29
C ILE A 38 -1.20 4.82 -0.20
N MET A 39 -0.21 5.59 -0.66
CA MET A 39 1.07 5.03 -1.12
C MET A 39 1.88 4.41 0.02
N LEU A 40 1.84 5.01 1.21
CA LEU A 40 2.57 4.55 2.39
C LEU A 40 1.96 3.29 3.06
N GLN A 41 0.74 2.90 2.71
CA GLN A 41 0.18 1.64 3.22
C GLN A 41 1.07 0.45 2.84
N GLN A 42 1.74 -0.14 3.83
CA GLN A 42 2.65 -1.30 3.67
C GLN A 42 3.80 -1.06 2.66
N THR A 43 4.21 0.19 2.45
CA THR A 43 5.32 0.57 1.58
C THR A 43 6.26 1.51 2.33
N GLN A 44 7.57 1.32 2.14
CA GLN A 44 8.59 2.14 2.78
C GLN A 44 8.64 3.55 2.18
N VAL A 45 8.96 4.55 3.02
CA VAL A 45 9.09 5.96 2.61
C VAL A 45 10.05 6.14 1.42
N SER A 46 11.22 5.49 1.46
CA SER A 46 12.22 5.57 0.40
C SER A 46 11.69 5.15 -0.96
N THR A 47 10.81 4.14 -0.99
CA THR A 47 10.15 3.70 -2.22
C THR A 47 9.09 4.70 -2.68
N VAL A 48 8.34 5.28 -1.74
CA VAL A 48 7.21 6.16 -2.07
C VAL A 48 7.67 7.50 -2.66
N LEU A 49 8.84 8.01 -2.29
CA LEU A 49 9.33 9.33 -2.73
C LEU A 49 9.27 9.51 -4.25
N ASP A 50 9.85 8.59 -5.02
CA ASP A 50 9.88 8.66 -6.48
C ASP A 50 8.48 8.50 -7.10
N TYR A 51 7.67 7.60 -6.52
CA TYR A 51 6.31 7.37 -7.00
C TYR A 51 5.41 8.58 -6.77
N PHE A 52 5.51 9.20 -5.61
CA PHE A 52 4.76 10.40 -5.26
C PHE A 52 5.08 11.57 -6.22
N ALA A 53 6.37 11.80 -6.50
CA ALA A 53 6.78 12.83 -7.44
C ALA A 53 6.25 12.58 -8.85
N ARG A 54 6.38 11.35 -9.36
CA ARG A 54 5.87 10.98 -10.69
C ARG A 54 4.35 11.06 -10.80
N PHE A 55 3.63 10.68 -9.75
CA PHE A 55 2.17 10.78 -9.72
C PHE A 55 1.70 12.23 -9.75
N LEU A 56 2.32 13.11 -8.95
CA LEU A 56 1.98 14.53 -8.94
C LEU A 56 2.34 15.24 -10.27
N ALA A 57 3.44 14.84 -10.91
CA ALA A 57 3.81 15.38 -12.21
C ALA A 57 2.76 15.02 -13.28
N ARG A 58 2.21 13.81 -13.24
CA ARG A 58 1.19 13.36 -14.22
C ARG A 58 -0.23 13.73 -13.81
N PHE A 59 -0.55 13.66 -12.54
CA PHE A 59 -1.86 13.95 -11.97
C PHE A 59 -1.72 15.01 -10.87
N PRO A 60 -1.65 16.30 -11.22
CA PRO A 60 -1.39 17.38 -10.25
C PRO A 60 -2.54 17.61 -9.25
N GLY A 61 -3.71 17.02 -9.47
CA GLY A 61 -4.87 17.14 -8.61
C GLY A 61 -5.90 16.03 -8.86
N VAL A 62 -6.90 15.97 -7.99
CA VAL A 62 -7.92 14.92 -8.00
C VAL A 62 -8.71 14.83 -9.31
N ARG A 63 -8.97 15.97 -9.97
CA ARG A 63 -9.68 16.03 -11.27
C ARG A 63 -8.86 15.38 -12.39
N ALA A 64 -7.55 15.65 -12.43
CA ALA A 64 -6.66 15.03 -13.41
C ALA A 64 -6.57 13.51 -13.21
N LEU A 65 -6.49 13.06 -11.94
CA LEU A 65 -6.50 11.63 -11.61
C LEU A 65 -7.84 10.97 -11.97
N ALA A 66 -8.96 11.63 -11.70
CA ALA A 66 -10.29 11.10 -12.01
C ALA A 66 -10.56 10.95 -13.50
N ALA A 67 -10.00 11.85 -14.31
CA ALA A 67 -10.15 11.84 -15.77
C ALA A 67 -9.22 10.87 -16.49
N ALA A 68 -8.21 10.33 -15.80
CA ALA A 68 -7.26 9.36 -16.35
C ALA A 68 -7.93 8.00 -16.64
N GLY A 69 -7.33 7.22 -17.54
CA GLY A 69 -7.67 5.80 -17.69
C GLY A 69 -7.13 4.95 -16.54
N GLU A 70 -7.86 3.94 -16.10
CA GLU A 70 -7.41 3.02 -15.04
C GLU A 70 -6.06 2.40 -15.38
N ASP A 71 -5.84 2.02 -16.64
CA ASP A 71 -4.60 1.39 -17.09
C ASP A 71 -3.39 2.34 -16.94
N GLU A 72 -3.57 3.63 -17.17
CA GLU A 72 -2.52 4.64 -16.97
C GLU A 72 -2.15 4.78 -15.48
N VAL A 73 -3.16 4.81 -14.61
CA VAL A 73 -2.96 4.84 -13.15
C VAL A 73 -2.22 3.59 -12.68
N LEU A 74 -2.61 2.41 -13.17
CA LEU A 74 -1.96 1.14 -12.83
C LEU A 74 -0.52 1.05 -13.36
N ALA A 75 -0.25 1.62 -14.54
CA ALA A 75 1.09 1.69 -15.11
C ALA A 75 2.05 2.51 -14.24
N LEU A 76 1.63 3.70 -13.80
CA LEU A 76 2.40 4.55 -12.89
C LEU A 76 2.57 3.93 -11.50
N TRP A 77 1.61 3.09 -11.06
CA TRP A 77 1.66 2.37 -9.79
C TRP A 77 2.54 1.11 -9.83
N SER A 78 2.93 0.68 -11.04
CA SER A 78 3.64 -0.59 -11.24
C SER A 78 4.95 -0.64 -10.43
N GLY A 79 5.06 -1.62 -9.54
CA GLY A 79 6.20 -1.78 -8.62
C GLY A 79 5.88 -1.48 -7.14
N LEU A 80 4.87 -0.64 -6.83
CA LEU A 80 4.44 -0.39 -5.45
C LEU A 80 3.72 -1.59 -4.80
N GLY A 81 3.20 -2.51 -5.61
CA GLY A 81 2.40 -3.63 -5.10
C GLY A 81 1.00 -3.23 -4.59
N TYR A 82 0.23 -4.23 -4.11
CA TYR A 82 -1.13 -4.00 -3.60
C TYR A 82 -1.98 -3.15 -4.53
N TYR A 83 -2.11 -3.55 -5.77
CA TYR A 83 -2.75 -2.79 -6.87
C TYR A 83 -4.23 -2.45 -6.64
N SER A 84 -4.89 -3.13 -5.69
CA SER A 84 -6.21 -2.72 -5.22
C SER A 84 -6.22 -1.30 -4.64
N ARG A 85 -5.09 -0.82 -4.09
CA ARG A 85 -4.94 0.56 -3.63
C ARG A 85 -5.04 1.54 -4.80
N ALA A 86 -4.34 1.27 -5.90
CA ALA A 86 -4.39 2.12 -7.10
C ALA A 86 -5.79 2.16 -7.72
N ARG A 87 -6.48 1.02 -7.82
CA ARG A 87 -7.86 0.99 -8.30
C ARG A 87 -8.82 1.74 -7.38
N ASN A 88 -8.66 1.58 -6.06
CA ASN A 88 -9.47 2.32 -5.10
C ASN A 88 -9.15 3.82 -5.13
N LEU A 89 -7.86 4.19 -5.28
CA LEU A 89 -7.41 5.56 -5.46
C LEU A 89 -8.10 6.21 -6.66
N HIS A 90 -8.11 5.55 -7.80
CA HIS A 90 -8.75 6.04 -9.03
C HIS A 90 -10.27 6.17 -8.85
N ARG A 91 -10.96 5.13 -8.34
CA ARG A 91 -12.41 5.20 -8.05
C ARG A 91 -12.76 6.27 -7.03
N CYS A 92 -11.92 6.46 -6.01
CA CYS A 92 -12.09 7.51 -5.02
C CYS A 92 -12.00 8.90 -5.67
N ALA A 93 -11.01 9.13 -6.54
CA ALA A 93 -10.90 10.38 -7.29
C ALA A 93 -12.16 10.67 -8.12
N GLN A 94 -12.65 9.66 -8.84
CA GLN A 94 -13.89 9.77 -9.62
C GLN A 94 -15.09 10.11 -8.75
N GLN A 95 -15.23 9.47 -7.58
CA GLN A 95 -16.32 9.74 -6.64
C GLN A 95 -16.22 11.15 -6.05
N ILE A 96 -15.01 11.62 -5.68
CA ILE A 96 -14.80 12.99 -5.20
C ILE A 96 -15.23 14.01 -6.26
N VAL A 97 -14.89 13.79 -7.52
CA VAL A 97 -15.29 14.69 -8.59
C VAL A 97 -16.81 14.67 -8.82
N ALA A 98 -17.39 13.46 -8.87
CA ALA A 98 -18.81 13.28 -9.19
C ALA A 98 -19.76 13.72 -8.05
N GLN A 99 -19.41 13.43 -6.79
CA GLN A 99 -20.32 13.64 -5.64
C GLN A 99 -19.97 14.86 -4.79
N HIS A 100 -18.70 15.31 -4.85
CA HIS A 100 -18.20 16.42 -4.05
C HIS A 100 -17.61 17.56 -4.88
N GLY A 101 -17.90 17.60 -6.21
CA GLY A 101 -17.44 18.68 -7.08
C GLY A 101 -15.92 18.81 -7.18
N GLY A 102 -15.16 17.78 -6.83
CA GLY A 102 -13.69 17.77 -6.83
C GLY A 102 -13.06 18.32 -5.54
N GLU A 103 -13.86 18.56 -4.50
CA GLU A 103 -13.41 18.98 -3.18
C GLU A 103 -13.46 17.78 -2.20
N PHE A 104 -12.42 17.64 -1.38
CA PHE A 104 -12.40 16.58 -0.37
C PHE A 104 -13.36 16.87 0.78
N PRO A 105 -14.15 15.89 1.24
CA PRO A 105 -14.89 16.01 2.49
C PRO A 105 -13.97 16.39 3.66
N ARG A 106 -14.46 17.22 4.57
CA ARG A 106 -13.64 17.82 5.63
C ARG A 106 -13.63 17.02 6.94
N THR A 107 -14.46 15.99 7.07
CA THR A 107 -14.57 15.18 8.29
C THR A 107 -14.14 13.75 8.05
N ALA A 108 -13.58 13.12 9.07
CA ALA A 108 -13.19 11.71 9.02
C ALA A 108 -14.37 10.79 8.73
N GLU A 109 -15.55 11.12 9.19
CA GLU A 109 -16.78 10.38 8.94
C GLU A 109 -17.11 10.34 7.45
N LEU A 110 -17.13 11.49 6.77
CA LEU A 110 -17.40 11.57 5.34
C LEU A 110 -16.26 11.00 4.49
N LEU A 111 -15.00 11.24 4.87
CA LEU A 111 -13.84 10.69 4.19
C LEU A 111 -13.86 9.14 4.20
N GLN A 112 -14.33 8.54 5.29
CA GLN A 112 -14.39 7.07 5.41
C GLN A 112 -15.44 6.44 4.47
N THR A 113 -16.37 7.19 3.91
CA THR A 113 -17.33 6.69 2.91
C THR A 113 -16.70 6.49 1.53
N LEU A 114 -15.52 7.06 1.29
CA LEU A 114 -14.84 7.03 0.01
C LEU A 114 -14.09 5.70 -0.23
N PRO A 115 -14.01 5.21 -1.48
CA PRO A 115 -13.34 3.96 -1.81
C PRO A 115 -11.88 3.89 -1.34
N GLY A 116 -11.53 2.87 -0.58
CA GLY A 116 -10.17 2.63 -0.12
C GLY A 116 -9.69 3.51 1.03
N ILE A 117 -10.53 4.40 1.55
CA ILE A 117 -10.25 5.22 2.73
C ILE A 117 -10.86 4.55 3.96
N GLY A 118 -10.00 3.85 4.72
CA GLY A 118 -10.39 3.26 6.00
C GLY A 118 -10.34 4.29 7.14
N ARG A 119 -10.88 3.91 8.31
CA ARG A 119 -11.00 4.77 9.50
C ARG A 119 -9.70 5.51 9.84
N SER A 120 -8.56 4.82 9.86
CA SER A 120 -7.26 5.44 10.20
C SER A 120 -6.79 6.43 9.14
N THR A 121 -6.95 6.10 7.85
CA THR A 121 -6.59 7.00 6.74
C THR A 121 -7.50 8.23 6.71
N ALA A 122 -8.81 8.06 6.91
CA ALA A 122 -9.76 9.16 7.01
C ALA A 122 -9.38 10.13 8.14
N ALA A 123 -9.08 9.57 9.32
CA ALA A 123 -8.66 10.34 10.47
C ALA A 123 -7.32 11.08 10.25
N ALA A 124 -6.36 10.45 9.56
CA ALA A 124 -5.09 11.10 9.22
C ALA A 124 -5.32 12.31 8.30
N ILE A 125 -6.09 12.14 7.22
CA ILE A 125 -6.42 13.25 6.30
C ILE A 125 -7.15 14.37 7.05
N ALA A 126 -8.17 14.04 7.84
CA ALA A 126 -8.96 15.02 8.59
C ALA A 126 -8.11 15.78 9.62
N SER A 127 -7.22 15.09 10.30
CA SER A 127 -6.27 15.70 11.24
C SER A 127 -5.27 16.61 10.53
N PHE A 128 -4.59 16.13 9.49
CA PHE A 128 -3.55 16.89 8.79
C PHE A 128 -4.08 18.11 8.05
N CYS A 129 -5.21 17.96 7.37
CA CYS A 129 -5.72 18.99 6.47
C CYS A 129 -6.67 19.96 7.16
N PHE A 130 -7.44 19.48 8.14
CA PHE A 130 -8.56 20.22 8.70
C PHE A 130 -8.49 20.42 10.23
N GLY A 131 -7.46 19.89 10.89
CA GLY A 131 -7.28 19.98 12.34
C GLY A 131 -8.36 19.24 13.14
N GLU A 132 -9.09 18.30 12.51
CA GLU A 132 -10.13 17.54 13.20
C GLU A 132 -9.55 16.72 14.36
N ARG A 133 -10.23 16.82 15.52
CA ARG A 133 -9.85 16.08 16.72
C ARG A 133 -10.32 14.64 16.64
N VAL A 134 -9.56 13.82 15.92
CA VAL A 134 -9.87 12.41 15.66
C VAL A 134 -8.63 11.55 15.79
N ALA A 135 -8.77 10.35 16.38
CA ALA A 135 -7.65 9.43 16.58
C ALA A 135 -7.28 8.69 15.30
N ILE A 136 -6.00 8.33 15.17
CA ILE A 136 -5.51 7.34 14.21
C ILE A 136 -5.09 6.06 14.94
N LEU A 137 -5.13 4.93 14.24
CA LEU A 137 -4.70 3.65 14.82
C LEU A 137 -4.14 2.72 13.72
N ASP A 138 -3.07 3.17 13.06
CA ASP A 138 -2.30 2.33 12.15
C ASP A 138 -1.41 1.32 12.88
N GLY A 139 -0.65 0.52 12.19
CA GLY A 139 0.22 -0.49 12.80
C GLY A 139 1.30 0.07 13.72
N ASN A 140 1.83 1.25 13.41
CA ASN A 140 2.83 1.94 14.23
C ASN A 140 2.18 2.53 15.49
N VAL A 141 1.07 3.23 15.31
CA VAL A 141 0.32 3.85 16.41
C VAL A 141 -0.25 2.81 17.36
N LYS A 142 -0.81 1.68 16.85
CA LYS A 142 -1.22 0.54 17.69
C LYS A 142 -0.09 0.08 18.59
N ARG A 143 1.12 -0.07 18.06
CA ARG A 143 2.29 -0.49 18.84
C ARG A 143 2.68 0.55 19.90
N VAL A 144 2.71 1.83 19.54
CA VAL A 144 3.02 2.91 20.49
C VAL A 144 1.99 2.93 21.62
N LEU A 145 0.71 3.01 21.29
CA LEU A 145 -0.35 3.17 22.28
C LEU A 145 -0.52 1.93 23.17
N THR A 146 -0.42 0.72 22.62
CA THR A 146 -0.47 -0.50 23.44
C THR A 146 0.66 -0.55 24.45
N ARG A 147 1.86 -0.11 24.08
CA ARG A 147 3.02 -0.04 24.98
C ARG A 147 2.88 1.04 26.04
N VAL A 148 2.47 2.22 25.63
CA VAL A 148 2.29 3.36 26.57
C VAL A 148 1.20 3.04 27.59
N LEU A 149 0.09 2.47 27.15
CA LEU A 149 -1.06 2.14 27.99
C LEU A 149 -0.91 0.83 28.79
N GLY A 150 0.06 -0.04 28.45
CA GLY A 150 0.09 -1.40 28.95
C GLY A 150 -1.13 -2.23 28.47
N PHE A 151 -1.64 -1.95 27.26
CA PHE A 151 -2.83 -2.59 26.73
C PHE A 151 -2.52 -4.01 26.27
N GLY A 152 -2.78 -4.98 27.15
CA GLY A 152 -2.43 -6.39 26.98
C GLY A 152 -3.49 -7.25 26.29
N ASP A 153 -4.63 -6.69 25.91
CA ASP A 153 -5.69 -7.44 25.25
C ASP A 153 -5.32 -7.76 23.79
N ASP A 154 -5.72 -8.96 23.33
CA ASP A 154 -5.42 -9.42 21.98
C ASP A 154 -6.13 -8.59 20.91
N LEU A 155 -5.37 -7.88 20.09
CA LEU A 155 -5.87 -7.07 18.97
C LEU A 155 -6.39 -7.91 17.78
N ALA A 156 -6.38 -9.23 17.84
CA ALA A 156 -7.12 -10.06 16.89
C ALA A 156 -8.64 -10.01 17.13
N SER A 157 -9.07 -9.58 18.32
CA SER A 157 -10.46 -9.32 18.68
C SER A 157 -10.91 -7.92 18.24
N ALA A 158 -12.00 -7.83 17.47
CA ALA A 158 -12.58 -6.56 17.07
C ALA A 158 -13.11 -5.72 18.27
N ALA A 159 -13.51 -6.36 19.37
CA ALA A 159 -13.93 -5.67 20.59
C ALA A 159 -12.74 -4.97 21.26
N ASN A 160 -11.60 -5.65 21.37
CA ASN A 160 -10.38 -5.10 21.95
C ASN A 160 -9.79 -3.99 21.07
N GLU A 161 -9.87 -4.14 19.75
CA GLU A 161 -9.47 -3.07 18.83
C GLU A 161 -10.35 -1.83 19.00
N ARG A 162 -11.68 -1.98 19.16
CA ARG A 162 -12.57 -0.86 19.47
C ARG A 162 -12.26 -0.20 20.82
N ALA A 163 -11.93 -1.00 21.85
CA ALA A 163 -11.51 -0.47 23.15
C ALA A 163 -10.23 0.38 23.01
N LEU A 164 -9.25 -0.09 22.24
CA LEU A 164 -8.03 0.68 21.97
C LEU A 164 -8.33 1.99 21.22
N TRP A 165 -9.28 2.00 20.28
CA TRP A 165 -9.74 3.23 19.62
C TRP A 165 -10.32 4.24 20.64
N GLY A 166 -11.12 3.80 21.63
CA GLY A 166 -11.60 4.64 22.72
C GLY A 166 -10.44 5.27 23.49
N ARG A 167 -9.48 4.45 23.93
CA ARG A 167 -8.29 4.91 24.63
C ARG A 167 -7.44 5.89 23.80
N ALA A 168 -7.30 5.64 22.49
CA ALA A 168 -6.61 6.55 21.58
C ALA A 168 -7.31 7.92 21.51
N THR A 169 -8.64 7.95 21.52
CA THR A 169 -9.43 9.18 21.49
C THR A 169 -9.28 10.00 22.80
N GLU A 170 -9.18 9.33 23.94
CA GLU A 170 -8.94 9.99 25.25
C GLU A 170 -7.60 10.72 25.30
N LEU A 171 -6.58 10.23 24.57
CA LEU A 171 -5.22 10.75 24.54
C LEU A 171 -5.02 11.92 23.57
N LEU A 172 -6.04 12.33 22.81
CA LEU A 172 -5.92 13.41 21.83
C LEU A 172 -5.71 14.78 22.47
N PRO A 173 -4.93 15.68 21.86
CA PRO A 173 -4.81 17.08 22.26
C PRO A 173 -6.19 17.74 22.40
N ARG A 174 -6.29 18.74 23.28
CA ARG A 174 -7.54 19.45 23.56
C ARG A 174 -7.48 20.93 23.16
N GLU A 175 -6.28 21.44 22.97
CA GLU A 175 -6.05 22.86 22.70
C GLU A 175 -5.30 23.06 21.39
N ARG A 176 -5.51 24.21 20.76
CA ARG A 176 -4.82 24.61 19.49
C ARG A 176 -4.90 23.51 18.43
N LEU A 177 -6.08 22.97 18.21
CA LEU A 177 -6.27 21.76 17.39
C LEU A 177 -5.69 21.87 15.98
N ASP A 178 -5.76 23.04 15.36
CA ASP A 178 -5.19 23.29 14.03
C ASP A 178 -3.66 23.06 13.94
N GLU A 179 -2.96 23.17 15.07
CA GLU A 179 -1.52 22.94 15.15
C GLU A 179 -1.19 21.62 15.84
N SER A 180 -1.89 21.36 16.96
CA SER A 180 -1.57 20.21 17.82
C SER A 180 -2.00 18.89 17.20
N MET A 181 -3.14 18.84 16.51
CA MET A 181 -3.62 17.59 15.91
C MET A 181 -2.72 17.07 14.77
N PRO A 182 -2.32 17.88 13.75
CA PRO A 182 -1.37 17.43 12.74
C PRO A 182 -0.05 16.94 13.34
N ARG A 183 0.52 17.70 14.31
CA ARG A 183 1.77 17.32 14.97
C ARG A 183 1.65 16.05 15.81
N TYR A 184 0.56 15.90 16.55
CA TYR A 184 0.30 14.71 17.35
C TYR A 184 0.16 13.46 16.47
N THR A 185 -0.63 13.57 15.41
CA THR A 185 -0.85 12.49 14.44
C THR A 185 0.44 12.07 13.78
N GLN A 186 1.22 13.03 13.25
CA GLN A 186 2.54 12.76 12.68
C GLN A 186 3.51 12.23 13.73
N GLY A 187 3.50 12.80 14.92
CA GLY A 187 4.37 12.39 16.02
C GLY A 187 4.19 10.94 16.44
N LEU A 188 2.97 10.46 16.51
CA LEU A 188 2.69 9.04 16.80
C LEU A 188 3.20 8.11 15.69
N MET A 189 3.00 8.49 14.41
CA MET A 189 3.51 7.74 13.27
C MET A 189 5.04 7.70 13.29
N ASP A 190 5.69 8.85 13.50
CA ASP A 190 7.15 8.98 13.52
C ASP A 190 7.75 8.23 14.71
N LEU A 191 7.15 8.38 15.88
CA LEU A 191 7.58 7.67 17.10
C LEU A 191 7.57 6.15 16.88
N GLY A 192 6.51 5.64 16.28
CA GLY A 192 6.40 4.24 15.93
C GLY A 192 7.40 3.80 14.86
N ALA A 193 7.72 4.66 13.90
CA ALA A 193 8.62 4.32 12.81
C ALA A 193 10.11 4.38 13.20
N THR A 194 10.49 5.27 14.12
CA THR A 194 11.91 5.59 14.37
C THR A 194 12.41 5.24 15.79
N VAL A 195 11.57 5.34 16.81
CA VAL A 195 11.94 5.14 18.23
C VAL A 195 11.29 3.90 18.82
N CYS A 196 9.96 3.83 18.79
CA CYS A 196 9.20 2.72 19.35
C CYS A 196 9.06 1.58 18.33
N THR A 197 10.19 1.09 17.83
CA THR A 197 10.30 0.02 16.83
C THR A 197 9.77 -1.32 17.32
N ALA A 198 9.45 -2.25 16.42
CA ALA A 198 8.89 -3.56 16.79
C ALA A 198 9.86 -4.35 17.66
N ARG A 199 11.13 -4.35 17.30
CA ARG A 199 12.23 -4.98 18.05
C ARG A 199 13.21 -3.90 18.51
N GLN A 200 13.80 -4.10 19.69
CA GLN A 200 14.82 -3.19 20.27
C GLN A 200 14.38 -1.72 20.25
N PRO A 201 13.22 -1.36 20.84
CA PRO A 201 12.79 0.04 20.88
C PRO A 201 13.76 0.89 21.69
N GLN A 202 13.99 2.12 21.23
CA GLN A 202 14.91 3.05 21.87
C GLN A 202 14.22 3.82 23.01
N CYS A 203 13.87 3.11 24.09
CA CYS A 203 13.06 3.65 25.18
C CYS A 203 13.70 4.83 25.92
N LEU A 204 15.04 4.94 25.95
CA LEU A 204 15.74 6.01 26.66
C LEU A 204 15.54 7.40 26.04
N ILE A 205 15.37 7.47 24.72
CA ILE A 205 15.14 8.74 24.00
C ILE A 205 13.65 8.98 23.67
N CYS A 206 12.77 8.09 24.14
CA CYS A 206 11.35 8.17 23.86
C CYS A 206 10.69 9.30 24.68
N PRO A 207 9.94 10.23 24.07
CA PRO A 207 9.28 11.32 24.81
C PRO A 207 8.23 10.82 25.83
N ALA A 208 7.69 9.61 25.59
CA ALA A 208 6.72 8.97 26.47
C ALA A 208 7.36 8.01 27.49
N SER A 209 8.68 7.97 27.61
CA SER A 209 9.38 6.94 28.40
C SER A 209 8.92 6.85 29.86
N GLU A 210 8.71 7.99 30.52
CA GLU A 210 8.26 8.05 31.93
C GLU A 210 6.80 7.64 32.12
N LEU A 211 5.99 7.75 31.05
CA LEU A 211 4.56 7.42 31.06
C LEU A 211 4.28 6.00 30.56
N CYS A 212 5.31 5.30 30.05
CA CYS A 212 5.13 4.05 29.31
C CYS A 212 5.09 2.83 30.24
N MET A 213 3.91 2.19 30.36
CA MET A 213 3.72 0.99 31.17
C MET A 213 4.64 -0.15 30.72
N ALA A 214 4.73 -0.43 29.40
CA ALA A 214 5.57 -1.50 28.88
C ALA A 214 7.07 -1.31 29.19
N ARG A 215 7.54 -0.04 29.30
CA ARG A 215 8.90 0.26 29.76
C ARG A 215 9.05 -0.01 31.26
N HIS A 216 8.08 0.39 32.08
CA HIS A 216 8.11 0.13 33.51
C HIS A 216 8.10 -1.38 33.83
N GLU A 217 7.42 -2.16 33.00
CA GLU A 217 7.43 -3.63 33.08
C GLU A 217 8.74 -4.27 32.56
N GLY A 218 9.61 -3.50 31.93
CA GLY A 218 10.85 -4.01 31.32
C GLY A 218 10.63 -4.89 30.08
N ALA A 219 9.42 -4.94 29.50
CA ALA A 219 9.06 -5.88 28.46
C ALA A 219 8.27 -5.24 27.29
N PRO A 220 8.79 -4.18 26.62
CA PRO A 220 8.06 -3.47 25.59
C PRO A 220 7.71 -4.32 24.37
N GLU A 221 8.48 -5.36 24.07
CA GLU A 221 8.24 -6.22 22.92
C GLU A 221 7.05 -7.19 23.10
N ARG A 222 6.51 -7.30 24.32
CA ARG A 222 5.26 -8.05 24.57
C ARG A 222 4.04 -7.39 23.92
N TYR A 223 4.14 -6.10 23.58
CA TYR A 223 3.05 -5.32 23.02
C TYR A 223 3.32 -4.92 21.56
N PRO A 224 2.29 -4.93 20.70
CA PRO A 224 0.91 -5.39 20.94
C PRO A 224 0.78 -6.91 21.01
N VAL A 225 -0.16 -7.39 21.80
CA VAL A 225 -0.54 -8.81 21.79
C VAL A 225 -1.38 -9.09 20.53
N LYS A 226 -0.97 -10.11 19.76
CA LYS A 226 -1.67 -10.54 18.56
C LYS A 226 -1.46 -12.05 18.37
N THR A 227 -2.48 -12.84 18.71
CA THR A 227 -2.40 -14.31 18.65
C THR A 227 -2.59 -14.84 17.22
N LYS A 228 -3.37 -14.16 16.39
CA LYS A 228 -3.62 -14.58 15.01
C LYS A 228 -2.39 -14.39 14.13
N LYS A 229 -1.77 -15.51 13.72
CA LYS A 229 -0.64 -15.50 12.78
C LYS A 229 -1.15 -15.61 11.34
N LEU A 230 -0.52 -14.89 10.43
CA LEU A 230 -0.78 -15.00 9.00
C LEU A 230 -0.26 -16.36 8.51
N LYS A 231 -1.16 -17.22 8.00
CA LYS A 231 -0.75 -18.44 7.29
C LYS A 231 -0.28 -18.04 5.88
N ARG A 232 0.96 -18.36 5.56
CA ARG A 232 1.49 -18.21 4.21
C ARG A 232 1.22 -19.48 3.41
N THR A 233 0.96 -19.34 2.12
CA THR A 233 0.79 -20.44 1.16
C THR A 233 1.83 -20.30 0.05
N ALA A 234 2.09 -21.39 -0.68
CA ALA A 234 2.92 -21.38 -1.88
C ALA A 234 2.11 -21.85 -3.09
N GLN A 235 2.43 -21.36 -4.27
CA GLN A 235 1.82 -21.76 -5.53
C GLN A 235 2.85 -21.70 -6.64
N SER A 236 2.93 -22.77 -7.45
CA SER A 236 3.70 -22.76 -8.70
C SER A 236 2.82 -22.27 -9.83
N LEU A 237 3.38 -21.45 -10.72
CA LEU A 237 2.71 -20.93 -11.91
C LEU A 237 3.65 -20.96 -13.09
N TRP A 238 3.16 -21.48 -14.21
CA TRP A 238 3.85 -21.46 -15.49
C TRP A 238 3.40 -20.25 -16.30
N LEU A 239 4.38 -19.50 -16.84
CA LEU A 239 4.15 -18.27 -17.58
C LEU A 239 4.53 -18.47 -19.04
N LEU A 240 3.59 -18.29 -19.97
CA LEU A 240 3.90 -18.34 -21.38
C LEU A 240 4.34 -16.97 -21.90
N GLN A 241 5.64 -16.83 -22.18
CA GLN A 241 6.22 -15.65 -22.81
C GLN A 241 6.27 -15.85 -24.32
N ALA A 242 5.13 -15.68 -24.99
CA ALA A 242 5.05 -15.69 -26.43
C ALA A 242 5.41 -14.31 -26.98
N ARG A 243 6.32 -14.29 -27.95
CA ARG A 243 6.77 -13.09 -28.68
C ARG A 243 6.68 -13.31 -30.19
N THR A 244 6.49 -12.21 -30.89
CA THR A 244 6.64 -12.18 -32.35
C THR A 244 8.06 -11.74 -32.73
N PRO A 245 8.53 -11.99 -33.97
CA PRO A 245 9.86 -11.54 -34.44
C PRO A 245 10.06 -10.01 -34.37
N ASP A 246 9.00 -9.22 -34.46
CA ASP A 246 8.99 -7.75 -34.30
C ASP A 246 8.89 -7.31 -32.82
N GLY A 247 8.91 -8.27 -31.86
CA GLY A 247 8.96 -8.02 -30.44
C GLY A 247 7.62 -7.77 -29.75
N ALA A 248 6.48 -7.93 -30.43
CA ALA A 248 5.18 -7.90 -29.75
C ALA A 248 5.06 -9.08 -28.79
N VAL A 249 4.35 -8.89 -27.66
CA VAL A 249 4.19 -9.88 -26.59
C VAL A 249 2.70 -10.22 -26.45
N TRP A 250 2.37 -11.50 -26.25
CA TRP A 250 1.01 -11.90 -25.94
C TRP A 250 0.70 -11.60 -24.47
N LEU A 251 -0.24 -10.68 -24.23
CA LEU A 251 -0.68 -10.30 -22.87
C LEU A 251 -2.18 -10.50 -22.73
N SER A 252 -2.61 -10.88 -21.53
CA SER A 252 -4.01 -10.98 -21.14
C SER A 252 -4.27 -10.18 -19.88
N ARG A 253 -5.48 -9.65 -19.71
CA ARG A 253 -5.89 -8.98 -18.48
C ARG A 253 -6.27 -10.02 -17.43
N ARG A 254 -5.69 -9.91 -16.23
CA ARG A 254 -5.99 -10.82 -15.12
C ARG A 254 -7.41 -10.61 -14.60
N PRO A 255 -8.14 -11.68 -14.29
CA PRO A 255 -9.46 -11.57 -13.68
C PRO A 255 -9.43 -10.90 -12.30
N VAL A 256 -10.56 -10.37 -11.88
CA VAL A 256 -10.80 -9.80 -10.55
C VAL A 256 -11.89 -10.63 -9.88
N PRO A 257 -11.66 -11.20 -8.67
CA PRO A 257 -10.46 -11.10 -7.83
C PRO A 257 -9.33 -12.06 -8.24
N GLY A 258 -8.13 -11.91 -7.67
CA GLY A 258 -7.02 -12.85 -7.86
C GLY A 258 -5.64 -12.21 -7.69
N VAL A 259 -4.61 -13.03 -7.89
CA VAL A 259 -3.22 -12.54 -7.94
C VAL A 259 -3.07 -11.63 -9.15
N TRP A 260 -2.54 -10.41 -8.91
CA TRP A 260 -2.36 -9.37 -9.94
C TRP A 260 -3.65 -8.96 -10.64
N ALA A 261 -4.77 -9.05 -9.94
CA ALA A 261 -6.11 -8.73 -10.46
C ALA A 261 -6.15 -7.41 -11.24
N GLY A 262 -6.72 -7.44 -12.44
CA GLY A 262 -6.89 -6.28 -13.31
C GLY A 262 -5.63 -5.80 -14.03
N LEU A 263 -4.45 -6.37 -13.77
CA LEU A 263 -3.23 -6.07 -14.50
C LEU A 263 -3.12 -6.89 -15.77
N TYR A 264 -2.36 -6.38 -16.74
CA TYR A 264 -1.92 -7.18 -17.87
C TYR A 264 -0.79 -8.12 -17.44
N CYS A 265 -0.80 -9.33 -17.94
CA CYS A 265 0.15 -10.36 -17.56
C CYS A 265 0.38 -11.33 -18.74
N LEU A 266 1.50 -12.02 -18.73
CA LEU A 266 1.67 -13.22 -19.52
C LEU A 266 0.58 -14.24 -19.15
N PRO A 267 0.08 -15.08 -20.07
CA PRO A 267 -0.81 -16.17 -19.73
C PRO A 267 -0.21 -17.04 -18.61
N LEU A 268 -1.01 -17.31 -17.58
CA LEU A 268 -0.62 -18.08 -16.39
C LEU A 268 -1.37 -19.41 -16.37
N PHE A 269 -0.63 -20.46 -16.03
CA PHE A 269 -1.15 -21.82 -15.92
C PHE A 269 -0.70 -22.45 -14.61
N ASP A 270 -1.57 -23.25 -13.99
CA ASP A 270 -1.23 -23.96 -12.75
C ASP A 270 -0.30 -25.16 -12.99
N GLU A 271 -0.27 -25.69 -14.23
CA GLU A 271 0.52 -26.83 -14.62
C GLU A 271 1.19 -26.62 -15.99
N ARG A 272 2.36 -27.23 -16.18
CA ARG A 272 3.10 -27.18 -17.43
C ARG A 272 2.28 -27.78 -18.59
N ALA A 273 1.56 -28.87 -18.37
CA ALA A 273 0.75 -29.51 -19.39
C ALA A 273 -0.36 -28.60 -19.93
N ALA A 274 -0.96 -27.76 -19.05
CA ALA A 274 -1.98 -26.78 -19.45
C ALA A 274 -1.36 -25.67 -20.35
N LEU A 275 -0.13 -25.23 -20.05
CA LEU A 275 0.61 -24.30 -20.90
C LEU A 275 0.87 -24.94 -22.30
N ASP A 276 1.35 -26.15 -22.32
CA ASP A 276 1.63 -26.86 -23.57
C ASP A 276 0.36 -27.04 -24.41
N ALA A 277 -0.78 -27.32 -23.77
CA ALA A 277 -2.07 -27.47 -24.42
C ALA A 277 -2.62 -26.16 -25.02
N ALA A 278 -2.24 -25.00 -24.46
CA ALA A 278 -2.65 -23.69 -24.97
C ALA A 278 -1.98 -23.34 -26.32
N LEU A 279 -1.01 -24.13 -26.75
CA LEU A 279 -0.31 -23.95 -28.02
C LEU A 279 -0.71 -25.04 -29.03
N PRO A 280 -0.86 -24.67 -30.33
CA PRO A 280 -0.97 -25.67 -31.41
C PRO A 280 0.23 -26.62 -31.38
N ALA A 281 -0.01 -27.91 -31.62
CA ALA A 281 1.05 -28.96 -31.52
C ALA A 281 2.31 -28.64 -32.31
N ARG A 282 2.19 -28.05 -33.51
CA ARG A 282 3.28 -27.63 -34.36
C ARG A 282 4.26 -26.64 -33.74
N HIS A 283 3.85 -25.88 -32.73
CA HIS A 283 4.68 -24.86 -32.09
C HIS A 283 5.34 -25.34 -30.78
N ARG A 284 4.88 -26.47 -30.22
CA ARG A 284 5.35 -26.94 -28.89
C ARG A 284 6.85 -27.27 -28.86
N ALA A 285 7.40 -27.71 -29.98
CA ALA A 285 8.83 -28.00 -30.08
C ALA A 285 9.73 -26.77 -29.89
N GLY A 286 9.20 -25.56 -30.12
CA GLY A 286 9.94 -24.31 -29.94
C GLY A 286 9.91 -23.75 -28.52
N LEU A 287 9.26 -24.43 -27.56
CA LEU A 287 9.19 -23.98 -26.18
C LEU A 287 10.54 -24.09 -25.47
N GLN A 288 11.01 -22.97 -24.90
CA GLN A 288 12.23 -22.86 -24.13
C GLN A 288 11.94 -22.53 -22.69
N ALA A 289 12.34 -23.39 -21.74
CA ALA A 289 12.25 -23.10 -20.33
C ALA A 289 13.29 -22.03 -19.95
N LEU A 290 12.85 -20.98 -19.27
CA LEU A 290 13.71 -19.96 -18.69
C LEU A 290 13.95 -20.25 -17.20
N PRO A 291 14.96 -19.63 -16.55
CA PRO A 291 15.21 -19.82 -15.13
C PRO A 291 13.97 -19.48 -14.28
N ALA A 292 13.58 -20.46 -13.46
CA ALA A 292 12.50 -20.26 -12.50
C ALA A 292 12.93 -19.34 -11.36
N PHE A 293 11.99 -18.57 -10.81
CA PHE A 293 12.25 -17.68 -9.67
C PHE A 293 11.05 -17.58 -8.74
N THR A 294 11.30 -17.16 -7.49
CA THR A 294 10.25 -16.97 -6.50
C THR A 294 9.91 -15.49 -6.38
N HIS A 295 8.62 -15.17 -6.48
CA HIS A 295 8.08 -13.86 -6.16
C HIS A 295 7.28 -13.91 -4.86
N VAL A 296 7.77 -13.19 -3.85
CA VAL A 296 7.22 -13.21 -2.49
C VAL A 296 6.14 -12.15 -2.35
N LEU A 297 4.91 -12.60 -2.04
CA LEU A 297 3.81 -11.75 -1.59
C LEU A 297 3.64 -11.85 -0.08
N THR A 298 2.90 -10.95 0.54
CA THR A 298 2.69 -10.95 2.00
C THR A 298 2.11 -12.27 2.53
N HIS A 299 1.19 -12.88 1.79
CA HIS A 299 0.47 -14.08 2.22
C HIS A 299 0.74 -15.31 1.34
N LYS A 300 1.55 -15.16 0.27
CA LYS A 300 1.78 -16.24 -0.68
C LYS A 300 3.17 -16.12 -1.33
N ASP A 301 3.83 -17.25 -1.51
CA ASP A 301 5.03 -17.38 -2.31
C ASP A 301 4.65 -17.93 -3.70
N LEU A 302 5.01 -17.22 -4.75
CA LEU A 302 4.77 -17.64 -6.12
C LEU A 302 6.06 -18.17 -6.70
N HIS A 303 6.09 -19.46 -7.03
CA HIS A 303 7.17 -20.10 -7.80
C HIS A 303 6.82 -19.96 -9.27
N LEU A 304 7.52 -19.07 -9.95
CA LEU A 304 7.25 -18.68 -11.32
C LEU A 304 8.18 -19.44 -12.27
N HIS A 305 7.58 -20.15 -13.24
CA HIS A 305 8.27 -20.97 -14.23
C HIS A 305 8.03 -20.37 -15.63
N PRO A 306 8.87 -19.40 -16.10
CA PRO A 306 8.69 -18.81 -17.41
C PRO A 306 9.07 -19.79 -18.51
N VAL A 307 8.30 -19.78 -19.60
CA VAL A 307 8.54 -20.55 -20.80
C VAL A 307 8.40 -19.62 -22.00
N ALA A 308 9.47 -19.44 -22.76
CA ALA A 308 9.52 -18.56 -23.92
C ALA A 308 9.20 -19.32 -25.21
N ILE A 309 8.63 -18.61 -26.15
CA ILE A 309 8.45 -19.06 -27.52
C ILE A 309 8.34 -17.86 -28.48
N GLU A 310 8.93 -17.98 -29.67
CA GLU A 310 8.69 -17.06 -30.78
C GLU A 310 7.60 -17.62 -31.70
N LEU A 311 6.64 -16.80 -32.07
CA LEU A 311 5.49 -17.18 -32.88
C LEU A 311 5.24 -16.12 -33.96
N PRO A 312 4.69 -16.50 -35.11
CA PRO A 312 4.25 -15.53 -36.11
C PRO A 312 3.08 -14.67 -35.56
N ALA A 313 2.96 -13.44 -36.06
CA ALA A 313 1.95 -12.47 -35.56
C ALA A 313 0.50 -12.97 -35.74
N GLU A 314 0.25 -13.85 -36.69
CA GLU A 314 -1.05 -14.46 -36.95
C GLU A 314 -1.38 -15.61 -36.00
N ALA A 315 -0.40 -16.04 -35.19
CA ALA A 315 -0.61 -17.13 -34.24
C ALA A 315 -1.67 -16.74 -33.20
N ARG A 316 -2.61 -17.62 -33.01
CA ARG A 316 -3.63 -17.52 -31.96
C ARG A 316 -3.30 -18.54 -30.88
N LEU A 317 -3.28 -18.06 -29.65
CA LEU A 317 -3.11 -18.92 -28.47
C LEU A 317 -4.47 -19.40 -27.99
N GLY A 318 -4.52 -20.60 -27.42
CA GLY A 318 -5.70 -21.12 -26.71
C GLY A 318 -5.94 -20.44 -25.34
N ALA A 319 -5.28 -19.32 -25.10
CA ALA A 319 -5.44 -18.48 -23.91
C ALA A 319 -5.96 -17.10 -24.33
N GLU A 320 -6.83 -16.51 -23.54
CA GLU A 320 -7.30 -15.14 -23.73
C GLU A 320 -6.12 -14.17 -23.83
N GLY A 321 -6.23 -13.14 -24.65
CA GLY A 321 -5.22 -12.10 -24.79
C GLY A 321 -5.11 -11.55 -26.20
N ALA A 322 -4.12 -10.70 -26.37
CA ALA A 322 -3.78 -10.10 -27.66
C ALA A 322 -2.27 -9.85 -27.76
N TRP A 323 -1.78 -9.74 -29.00
CA TRP A 323 -0.44 -9.24 -29.27
C TRP A 323 -0.37 -7.74 -28.92
N VAL A 324 0.55 -7.40 -28.05
CA VAL A 324 0.83 -6.03 -27.62
C VAL A 324 2.20 -5.62 -28.15
N PRO A 325 2.29 -4.56 -28.96
CA PRO A 325 3.53 -4.08 -29.54
C PRO A 325 4.59 -3.76 -28.47
N ALA A 326 5.87 -3.99 -28.79
CA ALA A 326 6.99 -3.72 -27.89
C ALA A 326 7.00 -2.29 -27.33
N ALA A 327 6.59 -1.30 -28.10
CA ALA A 327 6.52 0.09 -27.69
C ALA A 327 5.36 0.39 -26.70
N GLN A 328 4.33 -0.48 -26.60
CA GLN A 328 3.12 -0.21 -25.82
C GLN A 328 3.15 -0.84 -24.43
N TRP A 329 3.62 -2.10 -24.29
CA TRP A 329 3.57 -2.78 -23.00
C TRP A 329 4.33 -2.07 -21.88
N PRO A 330 5.42 -1.28 -22.11
CA PRO A 330 6.07 -0.52 -21.03
C PRO A 330 5.14 0.50 -20.35
N ALA A 331 4.15 1.02 -21.06
CA ALA A 331 3.16 1.97 -20.53
C ALA A 331 1.93 1.28 -19.89
N MET A 332 1.88 -0.06 -19.88
CA MET A 332 0.75 -0.80 -19.31
C MET A 332 0.97 -1.16 -17.85
N GLY A 333 -0.13 -1.40 -17.13
CA GLY A 333 -0.12 -1.90 -15.75
C GLY A 333 0.30 -3.37 -15.70
N LEU A 334 1.59 -3.65 -15.50
CA LEU A 334 2.16 -5.00 -15.38
C LEU A 334 2.63 -5.28 -13.96
N PRO A 335 2.52 -6.52 -13.46
CA PRO A 335 3.21 -6.92 -12.22
C PRO A 335 4.72 -6.73 -12.35
N ALA A 336 5.38 -6.30 -11.26
CA ALA A 336 6.82 -6.06 -11.28
C ALA A 336 7.67 -7.25 -11.80
N PRO A 337 7.41 -8.52 -11.40
CA PRO A 337 8.16 -9.65 -11.92
C PRO A 337 7.97 -9.88 -13.42
N ILE A 338 6.76 -9.62 -13.94
CA ILE A 338 6.48 -9.74 -15.38
C ILE A 338 7.20 -8.64 -16.17
N ARG A 339 7.13 -7.39 -15.67
CA ARG A 339 7.86 -6.26 -16.27
C ARG A 339 9.37 -6.54 -16.35
N LYS A 340 9.96 -7.08 -15.28
CA LYS A 340 11.40 -7.46 -15.27
C LYS A 340 11.71 -8.56 -16.28
N LEU A 341 10.86 -9.59 -16.35
CA LEU A 341 11.02 -10.69 -17.29
C LEU A 341 10.96 -10.21 -18.74
N LEU A 342 10.02 -9.31 -19.07
CA LEU A 342 9.89 -8.76 -20.42
C LEU A 342 11.03 -7.82 -20.80
N ALA A 343 11.60 -7.09 -19.84
CA ALA A 343 12.71 -6.17 -20.08
C ALA A 343 14.08 -6.88 -20.19
N ALA A 344 14.20 -8.10 -19.69
CA ALA A 344 15.45 -8.89 -19.72
C ALA A 344 15.60 -9.76 -20.97
N ALA A 345 14.59 -9.79 -21.84
CA ALA A 345 14.51 -10.73 -22.98
C ALA A 345 14.64 -10.03 -24.34
#